data_53003c6aa3475c1bc7fcc48ecf9f4fcf
#
_entry.id   53003c6aa3475c1bc7fcc48ecf9f4fcf
#
_cell.length_a   1.000
_cell.length_b   1.000
_cell.length_c   1.000
_cell.angle_alpha   90.00
_cell.angle_beta   90.00
_cell.angle_gamma   90.00
#
_symmetry.space_group_name_H-M   'P 1'
#
loop_
_entity.id
_entity.type
_entity.pdbx_description
1 polymer ?
#
loop_
_entity_poly.entity_id
_entity_poly.type
_entity_poly.pdbx_seq_one_letter_code
_entity_poly.pdbx_strand_id
1 'polypeptide(L)'
;MNCNWKMKIYYILIYCTAFIMITNLSGQDLEDLNFGSDSTLEILSWNIEWFPKNGQTTVNYVTAIIQALDVDVLAIQEVDNTNMFDQMLDELTQYGGYYESAWFAGLAYIYKTDVIDINDIYEIYTTSPYWSPFPRSPMVMDMNFMGENIIIINNHFKCCGDGYLDIDDSGDEETRRYIASNLLKEYIDTNFPNDNVIVLGDLNDILTDNTENNVFQMILN
;
A
#
# COMPACT_ATOMS: atom_id res chain seq x y z
N MET A 1 -41.56 -33.19 49.73
CA MET A 1 -40.73 -32.00 49.73
C MET A 1 -39.28 -32.43 49.44
N ASN A 2 -38.79 -32.20 48.26
CA ASN A 2 -37.37 -32.17 47.87
C ASN A 2 -37.24 -32.36 46.36
N CYS A 3 -37.43 -31.28 45.64
CA CYS A 3 -37.13 -31.31 44.22
C CYS A 3 -36.94 -29.88 43.65
N ASN A 4 -36.18 -29.01 44.30
CA ASN A 4 -35.95 -27.67 43.75
C ASN A 4 -34.57 -27.08 43.94
N TRP A 5 -33.58 -27.82 44.44
CA TRP A 5 -32.23 -27.26 44.70
C TRP A 5 -31.22 -27.60 43.59
N LYS A 6 -31.43 -28.70 42.87
CA LYS A 6 -30.49 -29.08 41.79
C LYS A 6 -30.62 -28.24 40.50
N MET A 7 -31.80 -27.70 40.21
CA MET A 7 -31.99 -26.90 39.02
C MET A 7 -31.40 -25.47 39.07
N LYS A 8 -31.32 -24.87 40.26
CA LYS A 8 -30.72 -23.52 40.41
C LYS A 8 -29.20 -23.49 40.22
N ILE A 9 -28.52 -24.60 40.57
CA ILE A 9 -27.04 -24.69 40.41
C ILE A 9 -26.67 -24.82 38.94
N TYR A 10 -27.45 -25.50 38.11
CA TYR A 10 -27.18 -25.62 36.67
C TYR A 10 -27.36 -24.27 35.90
N TYR A 11 -28.32 -23.47 36.27
CA TYR A 11 -28.50 -22.15 35.66
C TYR A 11 -27.38 -21.16 36.02
N ILE A 12 -26.86 -21.20 37.24
CA ILE A 12 -25.73 -20.35 37.66
C ILE A 12 -24.44 -20.79 36.97
N LEU A 13 -24.20 -22.09 36.79
CA LEU A 13 -23.02 -22.60 36.06
C LEU A 13 -23.07 -22.28 34.58
N ILE A 14 -24.24 -22.34 33.93
CA ILE A 14 -24.41 -21.98 32.51
C ILE A 14 -24.22 -20.46 32.32
N TYR A 15 -24.70 -19.62 33.23
CA TYR A 15 -24.46 -18.17 33.15
C TYR A 15 -23.00 -17.80 33.40
N CYS A 16 -22.29 -18.45 34.30
CA CYS A 16 -20.87 -18.21 34.52
C CYS A 16 -20.00 -18.69 33.36
N THR A 17 -20.31 -19.82 32.73
CA THR A 17 -19.58 -20.32 31.57
C THR A 17 -19.86 -19.48 30.29
N ALA A 18 -21.08 -18.99 30.11
CA ALA A 18 -21.41 -18.07 29.01
C ALA A 18 -20.73 -16.69 29.19
N PHE A 19 -20.60 -16.19 30.43
CA PHE A 19 -19.91 -14.93 30.72
C PHE A 19 -18.39 -15.03 30.55
N ILE A 20 -17.79 -16.16 30.81
CA ILE A 20 -16.34 -16.41 30.63
C ILE A 20 -16.00 -16.57 29.13
N MET A 21 -16.94 -17.02 28.26
CA MET A 21 -16.71 -17.11 26.83
C MET A 21 -16.85 -15.77 26.09
N ILE A 22 -17.46 -14.75 26.71
CA ILE A 22 -17.61 -13.42 26.08
C ILE A 22 -16.38 -12.53 26.31
N THR A 23 -15.52 -12.86 27.27
CA THR A 23 -14.34 -12.04 27.61
C THR A 23 -13.08 -12.34 26.77
N ASN A 24 -13.13 -13.28 25.82
CA ASN A 24 -12.01 -13.60 24.93
C ASN A 24 -12.24 -13.21 23.45
N LEU A 25 -13.15 -12.30 23.15
CA LEU A 25 -13.12 -11.53 21.92
C LEU A 25 -12.38 -10.20 22.18
N SER A 26 -11.12 -10.29 22.59
CA SER A 26 -10.22 -9.16 22.39
C SER A 26 -10.02 -9.06 20.88
N GLY A 27 -10.45 -7.98 20.27
CA GLY A 27 -9.98 -7.62 18.96
C GLY A 27 -8.44 -7.64 18.99
N GLN A 28 -7.82 -7.98 17.89
CA GLN A 28 -6.37 -7.92 17.76
C GLN A 28 -5.92 -6.51 18.15
N ASP A 29 -5.01 -6.39 19.11
CA ASP A 29 -4.50 -5.09 19.53
C ASP A 29 -3.61 -4.53 18.40
N LEU A 30 -3.57 -3.22 18.21
CA LEU A 30 -2.69 -2.61 17.23
C LEU A 30 -1.22 -2.96 17.47
N GLU A 31 -0.84 -3.20 18.72
CA GLU A 31 0.51 -3.63 19.11
C GLU A 31 0.92 -5.00 18.52
N ASP A 32 -0.03 -5.82 18.07
CA ASP A 32 0.22 -7.12 17.44
C ASP A 32 0.47 -7.03 15.92
N LEU A 33 0.47 -5.83 15.34
CA LEU A 33 0.63 -5.63 13.90
C LEU A 33 2.09 -5.58 13.44
N ASN A 34 3.03 -5.41 14.36
CA ASN A 34 4.46 -5.37 14.03
C ASN A 34 4.92 -6.70 13.43
N PHE A 35 5.74 -6.64 12.39
CA PHE A 35 6.33 -7.80 11.72
C PHE A 35 7.75 -7.45 11.23
N GLY A 36 8.52 -8.50 10.84
CA GLY A 36 9.88 -8.32 10.37
C GLY A 36 10.93 -8.35 11.49
N SER A 37 12.11 -7.81 11.21
CA SER A 37 13.25 -7.77 12.13
C SER A 37 14.26 -6.70 11.70
N ASP A 38 15.16 -6.28 12.58
CA ASP A 38 16.22 -5.30 12.29
C ASP A 38 17.13 -5.67 11.09
N SER A 39 17.04 -6.88 10.57
CA SER A 39 17.85 -7.37 9.44
C SER A 39 17.04 -7.64 8.16
N THR A 40 15.76 -7.38 8.17
CA THR A 40 14.86 -7.48 7.02
C THR A 40 14.35 -6.11 6.63
N LEU A 41 14.08 -5.91 5.35
CA LEU A 41 13.46 -4.69 4.83
C LEU A 41 11.94 -4.91 4.74
N GLU A 42 11.20 -4.19 5.57
CA GLU A 42 9.74 -4.24 5.58
C GLU A 42 9.16 -3.16 4.67
N ILE A 43 8.46 -3.60 3.61
CA ILE A 43 7.82 -2.69 2.66
C ILE A 43 6.31 -2.91 2.66
N LEU A 44 5.55 -1.83 2.75
CA LEU A 44 4.10 -1.81 2.62
C LEU A 44 3.67 -1.00 1.40
N SER A 45 2.73 -1.52 0.60
CA SER A 45 1.96 -0.73 -0.37
C SER A 45 0.54 -0.54 0.15
N TRP A 46 0.06 0.72 0.18
CA TRP A 46 -1.24 1.03 0.74
C TRP A 46 -1.95 2.18 0.01
N ASN A 47 -3.05 1.87 -0.68
CA ASN A 47 -3.99 2.87 -1.14
C ASN A 47 -4.86 3.34 0.05
N ILE A 48 -4.70 4.60 0.45
CA ILE A 48 -5.38 5.19 1.63
C ILE A 48 -6.64 5.98 1.28
N GLU A 49 -7.19 5.73 0.10
CA GLU A 49 -8.48 6.18 -0.42
C GLU A 49 -8.79 7.67 -0.20
N TRP A 50 -8.33 8.53 -1.13
CA TRP A 50 -8.58 9.98 -1.12
C TRP A 50 -8.20 10.64 0.21
N PHE A 51 -6.99 10.35 0.68
CA PHE A 51 -6.51 10.80 1.98
C PHE A 51 -6.52 12.35 2.10
N PRO A 52 -7.11 12.88 3.19
CA PRO A 52 -7.79 12.21 4.29
C PRO A 52 -9.32 12.25 4.12
N LYS A 53 -9.91 11.19 3.62
CA LYS A 53 -11.35 11.06 3.28
C LYS A 53 -12.31 11.61 4.35
N ASN A 54 -12.00 11.45 5.63
CA ASN A 54 -12.77 11.92 6.78
C ASN A 54 -11.97 12.94 7.64
N GLY A 55 -11.09 13.71 7.01
CA GLY A 55 -10.31 14.75 7.69
C GLY A 55 -9.43 14.19 8.82
N GLN A 56 -9.37 14.88 9.95
CA GLN A 56 -8.51 14.53 11.09
C GLN A 56 -8.72 13.10 11.61
N THR A 57 -9.93 12.56 11.50
CA THR A 57 -10.19 11.18 11.92
C THR A 57 -9.38 10.19 11.11
N THR A 58 -9.30 10.36 9.78
CA THR A 58 -8.45 9.52 8.91
C THR A 58 -6.97 9.70 9.26
N VAL A 59 -6.50 10.94 9.42
CA VAL A 59 -5.11 11.23 9.83
C VAL A 59 -4.74 10.44 11.08
N ASN A 60 -5.56 10.54 12.14
CA ASN A 60 -5.29 9.89 13.43
C ASN A 60 -5.21 8.35 13.29
N TYR A 61 -6.11 7.73 12.50
CA TYR A 61 -6.08 6.29 12.29
C TYR A 61 -4.88 5.84 11.44
N VAL A 62 -4.57 6.55 10.35
CA VAL A 62 -3.43 6.22 9.49
C VAL A 62 -2.12 6.36 10.27
N THR A 63 -1.95 7.45 11.04
CA THR A 63 -0.80 7.63 11.94
C THR A 63 -0.65 6.47 12.91
N ALA A 64 -1.74 6.09 13.61
CA ALA A 64 -1.70 5.01 14.59
C ALA A 64 -1.37 3.64 13.96
N ILE A 65 -1.89 3.38 12.76
CA ILE A 65 -1.60 2.14 12.02
C ILE A 65 -0.13 2.11 11.57
N ILE A 66 0.41 3.21 11.03
CA ILE A 66 1.82 3.29 10.62
C ILE A 66 2.75 3.04 11.82
N GLN A 67 2.46 3.67 12.95
CA GLN A 67 3.23 3.48 14.19
C GLN A 67 3.18 2.04 14.70
N ALA A 68 2.02 1.38 14.57
CA ALA A 68 1.84 0.00 15.02
C ALA A 68 2.48 -1.04 14.09
N LEU A 69 2.44 -0.79 12.78
CA LEU A 69 3.08 -1.64 11.77
C LEU A 69 4.61 -1.58 11.85
N ASP A 70 5.15 -0.41 12.19
CA ASP A 70 6.59 -0.15 12.31
C ASP A 70 7.42 -0.62 11.11
N VAL A 71 6.89 -0.48 9.88
CA VAL A 71 7.56 -0.87 8.64
C VAL A 71 8.58 0.17 8.20
N ASP A 72 9.58 -0.23 7.41
CA ASP A 72 10.68 0.63 6.99
C ASP A 72 10.31 1.57 5.85
N VAL A 73 9.51 1.09 4.88
CA VAL A 73 9.05 1.86 3.73
C VAL A 73 7.57 1.62 3.46
N LEU A 74 6.82 2.71 3.30
CA LEU A 74 5.43 2.70 2.85
C LEU A 74 5.33 3.43 1.50
N ALA A 75 4.85 2.72 0.50
CA ALA A 75 4.44 3.28 -0.79
C ALA A 75 2.93 3.56 -0.74
N ILE A 76 2.58 4.83 -0.72
CA ILE A 76 1.21 5.30 -0.50
C ILE A 76 0.59 5.72 -1.83
N GLN A 77 -0.69 5.41 -2.02
CA GLN A 77 -1.50 5.88 -3.14
C GLN A 77 -2.71 6.68 -2.61
N GLU A 78 -3.16 7.61 -3.43
CA GLU A 78 -4.31 8.48 -3.18
C GLU A 78 -4.13 9.54 -2.07
N VAL A 79 -2.98 10.20 -2.05
CA VAL A 79 -2.80 11.42 -1.24
C VAL A 79 -3.48 12.59 -1.93
N ASP A 80 -4.65 13.01 -1.43
CA ASP A 80 -5.46 14.12 -1.99
C ASP A 80 -5.18 15.47 -1.31
N ASN A 81 -4.66 15.45 -0.09
CA ASN A 81 -4.36 16.66 0.68
C ASN A 81 -2.96 16.60 1.29
N THR A 82 -2.03 17.29 0.64
CA THR A 82 -0.62 17.32 1.05
C THR A 82 -0.41 18.03 2.39
N ASN A 83 -1.19 19.06 2.73
CA ASN A 83 -1.05 19.73 4.02
C ASN A 83 -1.39 18.81 5.20
N MET A 84 -2.41 17.95 5.03
CA MET A 84 -2.77 16.98 6.07
C MET A 84 -1.82 15.76 6.06
N PHE A 85 -1.19 15.48 4.92
CA PHE A 85 -0.11 14.50 4.84
C PHE A 85 1.13 15.00 5.61
N ASP A 86 1.53 16.25 5.43
CA ASP A 86 2.62 16.88 6.20
C ASP A 86 2.31 16.89 7.70
N GLN A 87 1.06 17.24 8.08
CA GLN A 87 0.65 17.17 9.49
C GLN A 87 0.76 15.74 10.06
N MET A 88 0.44 14.72 9.29
CA MET A 88 0.61 13.32 9.68
C MET A 88 2.09 12.98 9.88
N LEU A 89 2.96 13.41 8.96
CA LEU A 89 4.41 13.21 9.07
C LEU A 89 5.01 13.88 10.30
N ASP A 90 4.53 15.07 10.69
CA ASP A 90 4.96 15.76 11.91
C ASP A 90 4.71 14.93 13.18
N GLU A 91 3.69 14.06 13.18
CA GLU A 91 3.37 13.12 14.26
C GLU A 91 4.21 11.82 14.20
N LEU A 92 4.76 11.48 13.03
CA LEU A 92 5.56 10.28 12.76
C LEU A 92 7.06 10.57 12.88
N THR A 93 7.55 10.92 14.07
CA THR A 93 8.88 11.49 14.31
C THR A 93 10.08 10.63 13.87
N GLN A 94 9.89 9.33 13.62
CA GLN A 94 10.91 8.40 13.13
C GLN A 94 10.91 8.31 11.60
N TYR A 95 9.92 8.91 10.94
CA TYR A 95 9.71 8.79 9.51
C TYR A 95 9.96 10.11 8.78
N GLY A 96 10.52 10.00 7.58
CA GLY A 96 10.46 11.02 6.56
C GLY A 96 9.36 10.71 5.56
N GLY A 97 9.04 11.69 4.71
CA GLY A 97 8.05 11.48 3.65
C GLY A 97 8.41 12.28 2.40
N TYR A 98 7.86 11.83 1.27
CA TYR A 98 8.04 12.50 -0.01
C TYR A 98 6.77 12.36 -0.87
N TYR A 99 6.39 13.45 -1.53
CA TYR A 99 5.35 13.50 -2.56
C TYR A 99 5.67 14.62 -3.55
N GLU A 100 5.23 14.50 -4.81
CA GLU A 100 5.38 15.58 -5.80
C GLU A 100 4.12 16.44 -5.87
N SER A 101 2.95 15.82 -6.00
CA SER A 101 1.70 16.55 -6.09
C SER A 101 0.50 15.73 -5.61
N ALA A 102 -0.59 16.45 -5.26
CA ALA A 102 -1.89 15.84 -4.99
C ALA A 102 -2.76 15.73 -6.25
N TRP A 103 -2.22 15.92 -7.45
CA TRP A 103 -2.97 15.85 -8.69
C TRP A 103 -3.58 14.45 -8.87
N PHE A 104 -4.90 14.39 -9.00
CA PHE A 104 -5.68 13.14 -9.02
C PHE A 104 -5.42 12.22 -7.82
N ALA A 105 -5.24 12.78 -6.63
CA ALA A 105 -4.83 12.03 -5.46
C ALA A 105 -3.53 11.25 -5.72
N GLY A 106 -2.40 11.94 -5.53
CA GLY A 106 -1.06 11.52 -5.97
C GLY A 106 -0.46 10.37 -5.19
N LEU A 107 0.79 10.10 -5.51
CA LEU A 107 1.63 9.09 -4.84
C LEU A 107 2.49 9.74 -3.76
N ALA A 108 2.88 8.95 -2.77
CA ALA A 108 3.84 9.35 -1.76
C ALA A 108 4.66 8.17 -1.28
N TYR A 109 5.78 8.48 -0.62
CA TYR A 109 6.53 7.56 0.23
C TYR A 109 6.58 8.06 1.65
N ILE A 110 6.59 7.13 2.60
CA ILE A 110 6.94 7.34 4.01
C ILE A 110 8.02 6.31 4.34
N TYR A 111 9.09 6.70 5.00
CA TYR A 111 10.22 5.82 5.27
C TYR A 111 10.93 6.15 6.59
N LYS A 112 11.47 5.16 7.28
CA LYS A 112 12.28 5.35 8.50
C LYS A 112 13.60 6.02 8.15
N THR A 113 13.87 7.18 8.76
CA THR A 113 15.05 8.01 8.43
C THR A 113 16.35 7.51 9.03
N ASP A 114 16.30 6.62 10.01
CA ASP A 114 17.46 5.99 10.64
C ASP A 114 17.81 4.60 10.05
N VAL A 115 16.95 4.08 9.17
CA VAL A 115 17.10 2.75 8.53
C VAL A 115 17.37 2.89 7.03
N ILE A 116 16.74 3.85 6.37
CA ILE A 116 16.76 4.03 4.92
C ILE A 116 17.59 5.26 4.54
N ASP A 117 18.65 5.05 3.76
CA ASP A 117 19.42 6.11 3.13
C ASP A 117 18.86 6.41 1.74
N ILE A 118 18.25 7.57 1.55
CA ILE A 118 17.67 7.98 0.26
C ILE A 118 18.75 8.57 -0.63
N ASN A 119 18.89 8.02 -1.85
CA ASN A 119 19.71 8.61 -2.92
C ASN A 119 18.92 9.64 -3.72
N ASP A 120 17.69 9.27 -4.16
CA ASP A 120 16.79 10.16 -4.90
C ASP A 120 15.34 9.65 -4.84
N ILE A 121 14.35 10.56 -4.94
CA ILE A 121 12.94 10.23 -5.15
C ILE A 121 12.39 11.18 -6.22
N TYR A 122 11.81 10.63 -7.28
CA TYR A 122 11.30 11.41 -8.41
C TYR A 122 10.19 10.70 -9.16
N GLU A 123 9.39 11.47 -9.90
CA GLU A 123 8.36 10.94 -10.81
C GLU A 123 8.90 10.74 -12.23
N ILE A 124 8.41 9.71 -12.90
CA ILE A 124 8.67 9.42 -14.31
C ILE A 124 7.38 9.54 -15.14
N TYR A 125 7.49 9.72 -16.46
CA TYR A 125 6.34 9.83 -17.36
C TYR A 125 5.38 10.99 -17.03
N THR A 126 5.92 12.12 -16.60
CA THR A 126 5.19 13.28 -16.10
C THR A 126 4.53 14.14 -17.19
N THR A 127 4.72 13.82 -18.47
CA THR A 127 4.25 14.62 -19.60
C THR A 127 3.41 13.82 -20.60
N SER A 128 2.63 14.51 -21.45
CA SER A 128 1.99 13.89 -22.61
C SER A 128 3.06 13.24 -23.52
N PRO A 129 2.82 12.02 -24.10
CA PRO A 129 1.54 11.31 -24.13
C PRO A 129 1.30 10.32 -22.98
N TYR A 130 2.14 10.32 -21.96
CA TYR A 130 2.14 9.29 -20.92
C TYR A 130 0.98 9.38 -19.92
N TRP A 131 0.20 10.48 -19.91
CA TRP A 131 -0.96 10.62 -19.01
C TRP A 131 -2.11 9.64 -19.29
N SER A 132 -2.14 9.04 -20.50
CA SER A 132 -3.13 7.99 -20.77
C SER A 132 -2.80 6.69 -20.06
N PRO A 133 -1.60 6.08 -20.22
CA PRO A 133 -1.24 4.89 -19.44
C PRO A 133 -1.05 5.17 -17.95
N PHE A 134 -0.55 6.36 -17.59
CA PHE A 134 -0.27 6.73 -16.20
C PHE A 134 -1.11 7.94 -15.77
N PRO A 135 -2.34 7.73 -15.23
CA PRO A 135 -3.13 8.83 -14.65
C PRO A 135 -2.44 9.51 -13.47
N ARG A 136 -1.58 8.80 -12.77
CA ARG A 136 -0.58 9.28 -11.79
C ARG A 136 0.78 8.83 -12.28
N SER A 137 1.72 9.77 -12.31
CA SER A 137 3.09 9.48 -12.72
C SER A 137 3.72 8.48 -11.76
N PRO A 138 4.31 7.36 -12.22
CA PRO A 138 5.01 6.45 -11.33
C PRO A 138 6.13 7.17 -10.58
N MET A 139 6.27 6.87 -9.29
CA MET A 139 7.27 7.49 -8.42
C MET A 139 8.37 6.49 -8.10
N VAL A 140 9.60 6.84 -8.46
CA VAL A 140 10.80 6.04 -8.23
C VAL A 140 11.45 6.50 -6.93
N MET A 141 11.80 5.56 -6.05
CA MET A 141 12.67 5.76 -4.90
C MET A 141 13.95 4.96 -5.13
N ASP A 142 15.07 5.63 -5.19
CA ASP A 142 16.43 5.06 -5.18
C ASP A 142 16.97 5.17 -3.76
N MET A 143 17.24 4.04 -3.11
CA MET A 143 17.63 3.99 -1.71
C MET A 143 18.67 2.93 -1.41
N ASN A 144 19.34 3.06 -0.26
CA ASN A 144 20.19 2.03 0.30
C ASN A 144 19.58 1.47 1.60
N PHE A 145 19.62 0.15 1.73
CA PHE A 145 19.33 -0.58 2.95
C PHE A 145 20.47 -1.55 3.25
N MET A 146 21.09 -1.43 4.41
CA MET A 146 22.23 -2.26 4.86
C MET A 146 23.38 -2.37 3.85
N GLY A 147 23.60 -1.33 3.03
CA GLY A 147 24.65 -1.25 2.02
C GLY A 147 24.27 -1.82 0.64
N GLU A 148 23.06 -2.31 0.47
CA GLU A 148 22.53 -2.74 -0.81
C GLU A 148 21.65 -1.65 -1.43
N ASN A 149 21.85 -1.37 -2.72
CA ASN A 149 21.01 -0.44 -3.46
C ASN A 149 19.72 -1.11 -3.92
N ILE A 150 18.58 -0.46 -3.68
CA ILE A 150 17.25 -0.95 -4.02
C ILE A 150 16.46 0.19 -4.66
N ILE A 151 15.81 -0.14 -5.78
CA ILE A 151 14.89 0.76 -6.48
C ILE A 151 13.46 0.30 -6.21
N ILE A 152 12.63 1.20 -5.70
CA ILE A 152 11.19 0.95 -5.52
C ILE A 152 10.43 1.86 -6.47
N ILE A 153 9.48 1.30 -7.24
CA ILE A 153 8.63 2.07 -8.14
C ILE A 153 7.18 1.95 -7.68
N ASN A 154 6.66 3.04 -7.08
CA ASN A 154 5.29 3.15 -6.63
C ASN A 154 4.38 3.56 -7.78
N ASN A 155 3.28 2.84 -7.96
CA ASN A 155 2.35 3.00 -9.06
C ASN A 155 0.91 3.12 -8.56
N HIS A 156 0.09 3.85 -9.35
CA HIS A 156 -1.35 3.74 -9.26
C HIS A 156 -1.91 3.74 -10.68
N PHE A 157 -2.17 2.55 -11.21
CA PHE A 157 -2.61 2.36 -12.59
C PHE A 157 -4.06 2.79 -12.80
N LYS A 158 -4.48 2.85 -14.05
CA LYS A 158 -5.86 3.16 -14.43
C LYS A 158 -6.82 2.15 -13.78
N CYS A 159 -7.78 2.66 -13.01
CA CYS A 159 -8.81 1.85 -12.40
C CYS A 159 -9.85 1.38 -13.41
N CYS A 160 -10.66 0.45 -12.97
CA CYS A 160 -11.89 -0.02 -13.62
C CYS A 160 -11.61 -0.87 -14.85
N GLY A 161 -12.58 -0.97 -15.77
CA GLY A 161 -12.54 -1.86 -16.92
C GLY A 161 -13.45 -3.06 -16.73
N ASP A 162 -13.49 -3.93 -17.71
CA ASP A 162 -14.35 -5.11 -17.72
C ASP A 162 -13.59 -6.45 -17.62
N GLY A 163 -12.23 -6.36 -17.50
CA GLY A 163 -11.33 -7.51 -17.38
C GLY A 163 -10.95 -8.14 -18.72
N TYR A 164 -11.26 -7.49 -19.84
CA TYR A 164 -10.88 -7.94 -21.18
C TYR A 164 -9.93 -6.94 -21.81
N LEU A 165 -8.76 -7.40 -22.23
CA LEU A 165 -7.74 -6.60 -22.91
C LEU A 165 -8.13 -6.42 -24.40
N ASP A 166 -8.60 -5.23 -24.80
CA ASP A 166 -8.83 -4.87 -26.19
C ASP A 166 -7.69 -3.96 -26.71
N ILE A 167 -6.63 -4.58 -27.20
CA ILE A 167 -5.41 -3.86 -27.63
C ILE A 167 -5.65 -2.89 -28.81
N ASP A 168 -6.75 -3.04 -29.53
CA ASP A 168 -7.14 -2.17 -30.66
C ASP A 168 -7.90 -0.91 -30.19
N ASP A 169 -8.39 -0.90 -28.93
CA ASP A 169 -8.99 0.28 -28.32
C ASP A 169 -8.02 0.94 -27.30
N SER A 170 -7.46 2.08 -27.70
CA SER A 170 -6.58 2.87 -26.83
C SER A 170 -7.29 3.52 -25.63
N GLY A 171 -8.61 3.50 -25.59
CA GLY A 171 -9.45 3.99 -24.50
C GLY A 171 -9.74 2.93 -23.44
N ASP A 172 -9.59 1.64 -23.81
CA ASP A 172 -9.77 0.51 -22.94
C ASP A 172 -8.86 0.58 -21.70
N GLU A 173 -9.40 0.34 -20.53
CA GLU A 173 -8.69 0.45 -19.26
C GLU A 173 -7.57 -0.57 -19.14
N GLU A 174 -7.80 -1.80 -19.58
CA GLU A 174 -6.84 -2.91 -19.60
C GLU A 174 -5.71 -2.60 -20.60
N THR A 175 -6.01 -2.07 -21.78
CA THR A 175 -5.01 -1.62 -22.76
C THR A 175 -4.13 -0.51 -22.18
N ARG A 176 -4.70 0.44 -21.46
CA ARG A 176 -3.92 1.49 -20.79
C ARG A 176 -2.97 0.92 -19.75
N ARG A 177 -3.41 -0.08 -18.94
CA ARG A 177 -2.55 -0.78 -17.96
C ARG A 177 -1.50 -1.64 -18.64
N TYR A 178 -1.83 -2.28 -19.76
CA TYR A 178 -0.88 -3.05 -20.57
C TYR A 178 0.24 -2.15 -21.12
N ILE A 179 -0.11 -0.97 -21.66
CA ILE A 179 0.87 0.02 -22.12
C ILE A 179 1.73 0.52 -20.95
N ALA A 180 1.12 0.78 -19.78
CA ALA A 180 1.84 1.20 -18.58
C ALA A 180 2.87 0.15 -18.15
N SER A 181 2.49 -1.14 -18.12
CA SER A 181 3.38 -2.26 -17.78
C SER A 181 4.57 -2.36 -18.75
N ASN A 182 4.32 -2.22 -20.06
CA ASN A 182 5.37 -2.24 -21.08
C ASN A 182 6.35 -1.08 -20.93
N LEU A 183 5.85 0.14 -20.68
CA LEU A 183 6.67 1.32 -20.45
C LEU A 183 7.52 1.20 -19.18
N LEU A 184 6.96 0.64 -18.10
CA LEU A 184 7.72 0.38 -16.88
C LEU A 184 8.83 -0.64 -17.11
N LYS A 185 8.52 -1.74 -17.82
CA LYS A 185 9.54 -2.75 -18.15
C LYS A 185 10.68 -2.15 -18.98
N GLU A 186 10.37 -1.37 -20.01
CA GLU A 186 11.37 -0.67 -20.82
C GLU A 186 12.21 0.30 -19.99
N TYR A 187 11.57 1.02 -19.07
CA TYR A 187 12.25 1.96 -18.18
C TYR A 187 13.22 1.24 -17.24
N ILE A 188 12.79 0.14 -16.63
CA ILE A 188 13.61 -0.69 -15.74
C ILE A 188 14.79 -1.29 -16.49
N ASP A 189 14.56 -1.92 -17.66
CA ASP A 189 15.61 -2.54 -18.44
C ASP A 189 16.66 -1.53 -18.94
N THR A 190 16.24 -0.29 -19.16
CA THR A 190 17.12 0.77 -19.67
C THR A 190 17.94 1.44 -18.55
N ASN A 191 17.28 1.74 -17.42
CA ASN A 191 17.90 2.56 -16.38
C ASN A 191 18.46 1.75 -15.21
N PHE A 192 17.92 0.54 -14.96
CA PHE A 192 18.24 -0.31 -13.83
C PHE A 192 18.52 -1.77 -14.22
N PRO A 193 19.35 -2.04 -15.27
CA PRO A 193 19.50 -3.37 -15.84
C PRO A 193 20.14 -4.39 -14.90
N ASN A 194 20.77 -3.95 -13.83
CA ASN A 194 21.48 -4.82 -12.87
C ASN A 194 21.11 -4.52 -11.42
N ASP A 195 20.11 -3.68 -11.19
CA ASP A 195 19.71 -3.25 -9.85
C ASP A 195 18.60 -4.15 -9.28
N ASN A 196 18.46 -4.14 -7.96
CA ASN A 196 17.33 -4.76 -7.29
C ASN A 196 16.11 -3.83 -7.40
N VAL A 197 15.15 -4.17 -8.25
CA VAL A 197 13.97 -3.35 -8.53
C VAL A 197 12.72 -4.01 -7.96
N ILE A 198 11.93 -3.25 -7.21
CA ILE A 198 10.62 -3.64 -6.69
C ILE A 198 9.56 -2.73 -7.32
N VAL A 199 8.64 -3.33 -8.08
CA VAL A 199 7.46 -2.67 -8.62
C VAL A 199 6.27 -2.99 -7.72
N LEU A 200 5.62 -1.97 -7.20
CA LEU A 200 4.48 -2.12 -6.30
C LEU A 200 3.47 -0.97 -6.50
N GLY A 201 2.39 -1.01 -5.76
CA GLY A 201 1.34 0.01 -5.81
C GLY A 201 -0.05 -0.57 -5.95
N ASP A 202 -1.01 0.29 -6.26
CA ASP A 202 -2.35 -0.10 -6.68
C ASP A 202 -2.34 -0.30 -8.21
N LEU A 203 -2.14 -1.52 -8.63
CA LEU A 203 -2.02 -1.86 -10.04
C LEU A 203 -3.37 -2.03 -10.75
N ASN A 204 -4.45 -2.02 -9.99
CA ASN A 204 -5.85 -2.08 -10.49
C ASN A 204 -6.14 -3.25 -11.45
N ASP A 205 -5.36 -4.35 -11.34
CA ASP A 205 -5.53 -5.55 -12.14
C ASP A 205 -4.99 -6.80 -11.45
N ILE A 206 -5.27 -7.96 -12.00
CA ILE A 206 -4.94 -9.27 -11.42
C ILE A 206 -3.63 -9.80 -12.02
N LEU A 207 -2.59 -9.97 -11.20
CA LEU A 207 -1.28 -10.48 -11.62
C LEU A 207 -1.34 -11.89 -12.21
N THR A 208 -2.30 -12.70 -11.79
CA THR A 208 -2.47 -14.11 -12.17
C THR A 208 -3.58 -14.32 -13.20
N ASP A 209 -3.99 -13.29 -13.91
CA ASP A 209 -5.01 -13.41 -14.93
C ASP A 209 -4.53 -14.31 -16.09
N ASN A 210 -5.47 -14.78 -16.90
CA ASN A 210 -5.13 -15.62 -18.05
C ASN A 210 -4.29 -14.81 -19.08
N THR A 211 -3.48 -15.52 -19.86
CA THR A 211 -2.52 -14.90 -20.79
C THR A 211 -3.15 -13.92 -21.78
N GLU A 212 -4.42 -14.11 -22.15
CA GLU A 212 -5.11 -13.28 -23.14
C GLU A 212 -5.45 -11.90 -22.57
N ASN A 213 -5.72 -11.81 -21.27
CA ASN A 213 -6.14 -10.60 -20.59
C ASN A 213 -5.09 -10.04 -19.61
N ASN A 214 -3.99 -10.77 -19.35
CA ASN A 214 -2.98 -10.36 -18.40
C ASN A 214 -2.17 -9.16 -18.91
N VAL A 215 -2.35 -8.02 -18.28
CA VAL A 215 -1.66 -6.77 -18.63
C VAL A 215 -0.21 -6.71 -18.15
N PHE A 216 0.24 -7.66 -17.32
CA PHE A 216 1.58 -7.70 -16.72
C PHE A 216 2.54 -8.67 -17.38
N GLN A 217 2.19 -9.28 -18.50
CA GLN A 217 3.01 -10.31 -19.15
C GLN A 217 4.48 -9.90 -19.36
N MET A 218 4.73 -8.64 -19.70
CA MET A 218 6.09 -8.14 -19.97
C MET A 218 6.93 -7.98 -18.70
N ILE A 219 6.29 -7.79 -17.55
CA ILE A 219 6.99 -7.68 -16.24
C ILE A 219 7.22 -9.07 -15.63
N LEU A 220 6.29 -10.02 -15.87
CA LEU A 220 6.30 -11.35 -15.26
C LEU A 220 7.20 -12.36 -16.02
N ASN A 221 7.62 -12.07 -17.25
CA ASN A 221 8.47 -12.91 -18.11
C ASN A 221 9.87 -12.30 -18.24
#